data_cb9f621495ae43ac9a70801bc6ef1796
#
_entry.id   cb9f621495ae43ac9a70801bc6ef1796
#
_cell.length_a   1.000
_cell.length_b   1.000
_cell.length_c   1.000
_cell.angle_alpha   90.00
_cell.angle_beta   90.00
_cell.angle_gamma   90.00
#
_symmetry.space_group_name_H-M   'P 1'
#
loop_
_entity.id
_entity.type
_entity.pdbx_description
1 polymer ?
#
loop_
_entity_poly.entity_id
_entity_poly.type
_entity_poly.pdbx_seq_one_letter_code
_entity_poly.pdbx_strand_id
1 'polypeptide(L)'
;MINILFCGNYKVFDGALTELISITNKTSEAVNCYIYTMNVSRINPDFVSMSDEQIDFLNKVIKSKNSENKVTKIDVTEIYEKEFGHGKNENAYCTPYTLLRLFADIVPNMPEKLLYLDIDMMAAKDIAELYNTNIEEYEYAAVKEKYGSKIIRPDYINAGMLLLNLNKIKETGLLEKARALIKKRKLPFADQDAIFWSTTSKLLLPRKFNEQASFRRQDTVICHFCKRLMYK
;
A
#
# COMPACT_ATOMS: atom_id res chain seq x y z
N MET A 1 2.02 -3.28 18.26
CA MET A 1 0.89 -2.85 17.37
C MET A 1 1.42 -2.66 15.95
N ILE A 2 0.74 -3.22 14.98
CA ILE A 2 1.12 -3.16 13.55
C ILE A 2 0.25 -2.13 12.84
N ASN A 3 0.87 -1.09 12.27
CA ASN A 3 0.18 -0.06 11.50
C ASN A 3 0.20 -0.43 10.00
N ILE A 4 -0.99 -0.54 9.39
CA ILE A 4 -1.17 -0.94 7.99
C ILE A 4 -1.85 0.18 7.22
N LEU A 5 -1.47 0.37 5.96
CA LEU A 5 -2.12 1.29 5.02
C LEU A 5 -2.67 0.52 3.83
N PHE A 6 -3.96 0.68 3.57
CA PHE A 6 -4.62 0.32 2.31
C PHE A 6 -5.02 1.57 1.53
N CYS A 7 -5.10 1.44 0.21
CA CYS A 7 -5.59 2.49 -0.67
C CYS A 7 -6.64 1.94 -1.61
N GLY A 8 -7.81 2.61 -1.72
CA GLY A 8 -8.83 2.15 -2.64
C GLY A 8 -10.18 2.85 -2.50
N ASN A 9 -11.11 2.46 -3.35
CA ASN A 9 -12.51 2.91 -3.32
C ASN A 9 -13.42 1.82 -2.71
N TYR A 10 -14.74 2.03 -2.76
CA TYR A 10 -15.71 1.07 -2.23
C TYR A 10 -15.61 -0.35 -2.84
N LYS A 11 -15.09 -0.48 -4.08
CA LYS A 11 -14.95 -1.77 -4.78
C LYS A 11 -13.86 -2.67 -4.21
N VAL A 12 -12.93 -2.12 -3.43
CA VAL A 12 -11.85 -2.91 -2.82
C VAL A 12 -12.24 -3.51 -1.47
N PHE A 13 -13.49 -3.32 -1.03
CA PHE A 13 -13.99 -3.76 0.27
C PHE A 13 -13.75 -5.26 0.53
N ASP A 14 -14.12 -6.13 -0.41
CA ASP A 14 -13.96 -7.59 -0.23
C ASP A 14 -12.49 -8.00 -0.13
N GLY A 15 -11.61 -7.33 -0.90
CA GLY A 15 -10.16 -7.52 -0.80
C GLY A 15 -9.63 -7.10 0.56
N ALA A 16 -9.98 -5.90 1.01
CA ALA A 16 -9.58 -5.38 2.32
C ALA A 16 -10.08 -6.27 3.47
N LEU A 17 -11.33 -6.75 3.40
CA LEU A 17 -11.91 -7.67 4.37
C LEU A 17 -11.12 -8.99 4.41
N THR A 18 -10.88 -9.59 3.26
CA THR A 18 -10.16 -10.87 3.13
C THR A 18 -8.74 -10.74 3.68
N GLU A 19 -8.05 -9.67 3.33
CA GLU A 19 -6.69 -9.43 3.76
C GLU A 19 -6.61 -9.18 5.28
N LEU A 20 -7.47 -8.32 5.83
CA LEU A 20 -7.53 -8.05 7.27
C LEU A 20 -7.86 -9.32 8.08
N ILE A 21 -8.79 -10.17 7.60
CA ILE A 21 -9.07 -11.46 8.21
C ILE A 21 -7.82 -12.36 8.17
N SER A 22 -7.12 -12.40 7.05
CA SER A 22 -5.91 -13.21 6.90
C SER A 22 -4.81 -12.78 7.87
N ILE A 23 -4.62 -11.47 8.03
CA ILE A 23 -3.63 -10.88 8.95
C ILE A 23 -4.01 -11.15 10.40
N THR A 24 -5.22 -10.76 10.81
CA THR A 24 -5.66 -10.87 12.21
C THR A 24 -5.84 -12.30 12.70
N ASN A 25 -5.94 -13.28 11.80
CA ASN A 25 -5.90 -14.69 12.14
C ASN A 25 -4.48 -15.26 12.34
N LYS A 26 -3.43 -14.51 11.98
CA LYS A 26 -2.04 -14.98 12.01
C LYS A 26 -1.16 -14.25 13.01
N THR A 27 -1.49 -13.01 13.36
CA THR A 27 -0.74 -12.24 14.36
C THR A 27 -1.49 -12.15 15.68
N SER A 28 -0.74 -12.14 16.77
CA SER A 28 -1.23 -11.80 18.13
C SER A 28 -1.16 -10.30 18.40
N GLU A 29 -0.41 -9.55 17.56
CA GLU A 29 -0.28 -8.10 17.68
C GLU A 29 -1.58 -7.39 17.34
N ALA A 30 -1.86 -6.30 18.05
CA ALA A 30 -2.94 -5.39 17.64
C ALA A 30 -2.64 -4.75 16.28
N VAL A 31 -3.68 -4.65 15.44
CA VAL A 31 -3.60 -4.09 14.08
C VAL A 31 -4.36 -2.78 14.00
N ASN A 32 -3.68 -1.73 13.58
CA ASN A 32 -4.27 -0.44 13.26
C ASN A 32 -4.19 -0.20 11.76
N CYS A 33 -5.33 -0.32 11.07
CA CYS A 33 -5.44 -0.20 9.61
C CYS A 33 -5.96 1.19 9.23
N TYR A 34 -5.21 1.90 8.41
CA TYR A 34 -5.63 3.15 7.76
C TYR A 34 -6.07 2.83 6.34
N ILE A 35 -7.20 3.37 5.92
CA ILE A 35 -7.69 3.22 4.55
C ILE A 35 -7.77 4.60 3.91
N TYR A 36 -6.84 4.87 2.98
CA TYR A 36 -6.93 6.05 2.13
C TYR A 36 -7.95 5.82 1.03
N THR A 37 -8.94 6.67 0.99
CA THR A 37 -10.01 6.66 -0.01
C THR A 37 -10.28 8.07 -0.51
N MET A 38 -10.92 8.19 -1.68
CA MET A 38 -11.28 9.49 -2.24
C MET A 38 -12.50 9.36 -3.14
N ASN A 39 -13.18 10.50 -3.36
CA ASN A 39 -14.23 10.63 -4.35
C ASN A 39 -13.73 11.48 -5.52
N VAL A 40 -13.50 10.83 -6.65
CA VAL A 40 -13.13 11.46 -7.92
C VAL A 40 -14.07 11.01 -9.03
N SER A 41 -15.37 11.00 -8.73
CA SER A 41 -16.44 10.63 -9.66
C SER A 41 -16.49 11.51 -10.93
N ARG A 42 -15.84 12.67 -10.93
CA ARG A 42 -15.60 13.47 -12.13
C ARG A 42 -14.77 12.76 -13.20
N ILE A 43 -13.89 11.79 -12.79
CA ILE A 43 -13.07 11.00 -13.71
C ILE A 43 -13.87 9.78 -14.20
N ASN A 44 -14.52 9.09 -13.25
CA ASN A 44 -15.34 7.92 -13.50
C ASN A 44 -16.42 7.83 -12.41
N PRO A 45 -17.71 7.67 -12.75
CA PRO A 45 -18.80 7.57 -11.76
C PRO A 45 -18.58 6.50 -10.67
N ASP A 46 -17.82 5.46 -10.97
CA ASP A 46 -17.45 4.40 -10.04
C ASP A 46 -16.33 4.76 -9.06
N PHE A 47 -15.69 5.92 -9.22
CA PHE A 47 -14.58 6.34 -8.35
C PHE A 47 -15.11 7.11 -7.14
N VAL A 48 -15.82 6.38 -6.28
CA VAL A 48 -16.46 6.88 -5.04
C VAL A 48 -15.72 6.29 -3.84
N SER A 49 -15.61 7.07 -2.76
CA SER A 49 -14.99 6.67 -1.49
C SER A 49 -15.60 5.38 -0.92
N MET A 50 -14.84 4.65 -0.14
CA MET A 50 -15.37 3.58 0.73
C MET A 50 -16.37 4.18 1.72
N SER A 51 -17.54 3.55 1.88
CA SER A 51 -18.59 4.07 2.77
C SER A 51 -18.26 3.86 4.25
N ASP A 52 -18.94 4.60 5.14
CA ASP A 52 -18.76 4.45 6.58
C ASP A 52 -19.27 3.11 7.06
N GLU A 53 -20.35 2.58 6.47
CA GLU A 53 -20.90 1.24 6.77
C GLU A 53 -19.89 0.13 6.44
N GLN A 54 -19.14 0.28 5.33
CA GLN A 54 -18.08 -0.65 4.97
C GLN A 54 -16.93 -0.60 6.01
N ILE A 55 -16.53 0.58 6.43
CA ILE A 55 -15.51 0.78 7.47
C ILE A 55 -15.96 0.19 8.81
N ASP A 56 -17.19 0.47 9.22
CA ASP A 56 -17.75 -0.06 10.47
C ASP A 56 -17.82 -1.59 10.46
N PHE A 57 -18.16 -2.18 9.31
CA PHE A 57 -18.14 -3.63 9.15
C PHE A 57 -16.72 -4.20 9.31
N LEU A 58 -15.71 -3.60 8.63
CA LEU A 58 -14.30 -4.00 8.78
C LEU A 58 -13.86 -3.90 10.25
N ASN A 59 -14.18 -2.79 10.92
CA ASN A 59 -13.90 -2.59 12.34
C ASN A 59 -14.52 -3.68 13.21
N LYS A 60 -15.79 -4.01 13.00
CA LYS A 60 -16.50 -5.06 13.75
C LYS A 60 -15.81 -6.41 13.58
N VAL A 61 -15.42 -6.75 12.35
CA VAL A 61 -14.78 -8.04 12.06
C VAL A 61 -13.42 -8.14 12.74
N ILE A 62 -12.53 -7.16 12.58
CA ILE A 62 -11.19 -7.28 13.17
C ILE A 62 -11.18 -7.12 14.68
N LYS A 63 -12.08 -6.32 15.27
CA LYS A 63 -12.26 -6.21 16.72
C LYS A 63 -12.76 -7.50 17.37
N SER A 64 -13.45 -8.36 16.62
CA SER A 64 -13.83 -9.69 17.13
C SER A 64 -12.62 -10.60 17.38
N LYS A 65 -11.45 -10.30 16.78
CA LYS A 65 -10.20 -11.04 16.97
C LYS A 65 -9.32 -10.45 18.09
N ASN A 66 -9.26 -9.14 18.16
CA ASN A 66 -8.58 -8.40 19.20
C ASN A 66 -9.28 -7.05 19.38
N SER A 67 -9.74 -6.73 20.60
CA SER A 67 -10.49 -5.50 20.88
C SER A 67 -9.72 -4.21 20.61
N GLU A 68 -8.38 -4.27 20.60
CA GLU A 68 -7.48 -3.15 20.29
C GLU A 68 -7.33 -2.89 18.78
N ASN A 69 -7.79 -3.82 17.92
CA ASN A 69 -7.76 -3.63 16.47
C ASN A 69 -8.65 -2.46 16.05
N LYS A 70 -8.19 -1.71 15.04
CA LYS A 70 -8.91 -0.54 14.54
C LYS A 70 -8.76 -0.39 13.04
N VAL A 71 -9.84 0.05 12.37
CA VAL A 71 -9.81 0.56 10.99
C VAL A 71 -10.18 2.04 11.04
N THR A 72 -9.40 2.88 10.38
CA THR A 72 -9.61 4.32 10.26
C THR A 72 -9.69 4.71 8.80
N LYS A 73 -10.84 5.27 8.38
CA LYS A 73 -11.01 5.88 7.07
C LYS A 73 -10.32 7.24 7.04
N ILE A 74 -9.59 7.52 5.99
CA ILE A 74 -9.00 8.83 5.72
C ILE A 74 -9.37 9.24 4.30
N ASP A 75 -10.25 10.23 4.18
CA ASP A 75 -10.57 10.82 2.90
C ASP A 75 -9.45 11.76 2.47
N VAL A 76 -8.84 11.47 1.34
CA VAL A 76 -7.73 12.23 0.77
C VAL A 76 -8.11 12.92 -0.54
N THR A 77 -9.41 13.13 -0.78
CA THR A 77 -9.92 13.77 -2.01
C THR A 77 -9.28 15.13 -2.25
N GLU A 78 -9.29 16.03 -1.26
CA GLU A 78 -8.71 17.36 -1.39
C GLU A 78 -7.19 17.33 -1.64
N ILE A 79 -6.48 16.40 -0.99
CA ILE A 79 -5.04 16.21 -1.20
C ILE A 79 -4.79 15.74 -2.63
N TYR A 80 -5.58 14.76 -3.11
CA TYR A 80 -5.46 14.26 -4.47
C TYR A 80 -5.72 15.34 -5.51
N GLU A 81 -6.80 16.10 -5.37
CA GLU A 81 -7.15 17.17 -6.32
C GLU A 81 -6.07 18.25 -6.38
N LYS A 82 -5.52 18.64 -5.23
CA LYS A 82 -4.41 19.59 -5.15
C LYS A 82 -3.13 19.06 -5.80
N GLU A 83 -2.78 17.78 -5.56
CA GLU A 83 -1.52 17.21 -6.00
C GLU A 83 -1.57 16.68 -7.44
N PHE A 84 -2.66 16.06 -7.85
CA PHE A 84 -2.75 15.32 -9.12
C PHE A 84 -3.96 15.67 -9.99
N GLY A 85 -4.90 16.47 -9.48
CA GLY A 85 -6.12 16.82 -10.21
C GLY A 85 -5.82 17.36 -11.61
N HIS A 86 -6.50 16.79 -12.63
CA HIS A 86 -6.29 17.10 -14.05
C HIS A 86 -4.87 16.78 -14.59
N GLY A 87 -4.13 15.94 -13.89
CA GLY A 87 -2.76 15.54 -14.26
C GLY A 87 -2.68 14.47 -15.34
N LYS A 88 -1.50 14.36 -15.98
CA LYS A 88 -1.24 13.41 -17.09
C LYS A 88 -1.40 11.94 -16.71
N ASN A 89 -1.27 11.59 -15.43
CA ASN A 89 -1.37 10.22 -14.92
C ASN A 89 -2.75 9.88 -14.35
N GLU A 90 -3.72 10.79 -14.37
CA GLU A 90 -5.06 10.59 -13.84
C GLU A 90 -5.82 9.45 -14.56
N ASN A 91 -5.60 9.31 -15.88
CA ASN A 91 -6.16 8.25 -16.71
C ASN A 91 -5.09 7.22 -17.13
N ALA A 92 -4.14 6.91 -16.25
CA ALA A 92 -3.13 5.89 -16.50
C ALA A 92 -3.74 4.46 -16.44
N TYR A 93 -2.95 3.47 -16.86
CA TYR A 93 -3.35 2.05 -16.83
C TYR A 93 -3.79 1.57 -15.42
N CYS A 94 -3.15 2.07 -14.37
CA CYS A 94 -3.58 1.84 -13.00
C CYS A 94 -4.63 2.87 -12.59
N THR A 95 -5.57 2.48 -11.72
CA THR A 95 -6.55 3.42 -11.18
C THR A 95 -5.84 4.52 -10.37
N PRO A 96 -6.39 5.74 -10.29
CA PRO A 96 -5.76 6.83 -9.54
C PRO A 96 -5.56 6.52 -8.05
N TYR A 97 -6.25 5.51 -7.51
CA TYR A 97 -6.10 5.07 -6.12
C TYR A 97 -4.72 4.51 -5.80
N THR A 98 -3.95 4.02 -6.79
CA THR A 98 -2.56 3.58 -6.57
C THR A 98 -1.64 4.74 -6.17
N LEU A 99 -1.99 5.97 -6.54
CA LEU A 99 -1.22 7.16 -6.19
C LEU A 99 -1.39 7.60 -4.73
N LEU A 100 -2.43 7.12 -4.03
CA LEU A 100 -2.76 7.59 -2.68
C LEU A 100 -1.68 7.23 -1.65
N ARG A 101 -0.93 6.14 -1.86
CA ARG A 101 0.21 5.79 -0.99
C ARG A 101 1.31 6.85 -0.99
N LEU A 102 1.36 7.68 -2.03
CA LEU A 102 2.32 8.80 -2.13
C LEU A 102 1.97 9.98 -1.22
N PHE A 103 0.87 9.91 -0.45
CA PHE A 103 0.46 10.95 0.50
C PHE A 103 0.79 10.62 1.95
N ALA A 104 1.43 9.47 2.21
CA ALA A 104 1.69 9.02 3.57
C ALA A 104 2.54 10.00 4.41
N ASP A 105 3.37 10.83 3.76
CA ASP A 105 4.20 11.86 4.40
C ASP A 105 3.45 13.17 4.72
N ILE A 106 2.34 13.47 4.03
CA ILE A 106 1.59 14.73 4.14
C ILE A 106 0.24 14.58 4.83
N VAL A 107 -0.31 13.36 4.93
CA VAL A 107 -1.49 13.10 5.75
C VAL A 107 -1.10 13.25 7.23
N PRO A 108 -1.84 14.06 8.01
CA PRO A 108 -1.49 14.32 9.42
C PRO A 108 -1.69 13.06 10.30
N ASN A 109 -0.93 13.01 11.40
CA ASN A 109 -1.05 11.99 12.44
C ASN A 109 -0.81 10.54 11.97
N MET A 110 -0.08 10.34 10.88
CA MET A 110 0.35 8.99 10.47
C MET A 110 1.49 8.50 11.37
N PRO A 111 1.54 7.19 11.68
CA PRO A 111 2.58 6.60 12.49
C PRO A 111 3.93 6.65 11.79
N GLU A 112 5.03 6.74 12.54
CA GLU A 112 6.40 6.78 12.00
C GLU A 112 6.75 5.56 11.14
N LYS A 113 6.24 4.39 11.51
CA LYS A 113 6.42 3.12 10.78
C LYS A 113 5.09 2.61 10.28
N LEU A 114 4.99 2.37 8.97
CA LEU A 114 3.75 2.04 8.29
C LEU A 114 3.98 0.93 7.26
N LEU A 115 3.18 -0.13 7.31
CA LEU A 115 3.20 -1.19 6.31
C LEU A 115 2.11 -0.95 5.27
N TYR A 116 2.50 -0.49 4.09
CA TYR A 116 1.59 -0.43 2.95
C TYR A 116 1.44 -1.80 2.30
N LEU A 117 0.21 -2.19 1.99
CA LEU A 117 -0.12 -3.42 1.27
C LEU A 117 -1.16 -3.13 0.16
N ASP A 118 -0.94 -3.72 -1.02
CA ASP A 118 -1.96 -3.77 -2.08
C ASP A 118 -3.10 -4.70 -1.65
N ILE A 119 -4.32 -4.37 -2.06
CA ILE A 119 -5.56 -5.05 -1.62
C ILE A 119 -5.71 -6.49 -2.18
N ASP A 120 -4.83 -6.93 -3.05
CA ASP A 120 -4.81 -8.28 -3.60
C ASP A 120 -3.70 -9.15 -2.95
N MET A 121 -3.50 -8.97 -1.64
CA MET A 121 -2.57 -9.75 -0.84
C MET A 121 -3.27 -10.62 0.20
N MET A 122 -2.57 -11.61 0.74
CA MET A 122 -3.02 -12.44 1.85
C MET A 122 -1.86 -12.86 2.74
N ALA A 123 -2.00 -12.70 4.05
CA ALA A 123 -1.06 -13.24 5.01
C ALA A 123 -1.19 -14.76 5.11
N ALA A 124 -0.10 -15.46 4.84
CA ALA A 124 0.03 -16.90 5.02
C ALA A 124 0.62 -17.26 6.39
N LYS A 125 1.39 -16.34 6.99
CA LYS A 125 2.01 -16.42 8.32
C LYS A 125 1.89 -15.09 9.03
N ASP A 126 2.39 -15.03 10.28
CA ASP A 126 2.46 -13.80 11.05
C ASP A 126 3.31 -12.75 10.33
N ILE A 127 2.75 -11.56 10.14
CA ILE A 127 3.44 -10.42 9.51
C ILE A 127 4.30 -9.62 10.48
N ALA A 128 4.30 -9.94 11.78
CA ALA A 128 5.11 -9.27 12.78
C ALA A 128 6.61 -9.37 12.47
N GLU A 129 7.06 -10.49 11.89
CA GLU A 129 8.44 -10.65 11.41
C GLU A 129 8.82 -9.57 10.39
N LEU A 130 7.93 -9.28 9.43
CA LEU A 130 8.13 -8.22 8.45
C LEU A 130 8.10 -6.85 9.13
N TYR A 131 7.05 -6.59 9.92
CA TYR A 131 6.84 -5.29 10.53
C TYR A 131 7.99 -4.89 11.48
N ASN A 132 8.59 -5.85 12.19
CA ASN A 132 9.70 -5.63 13.13
C ASN A 132 11.08 -5.54 12.44
N THR A 133 11.17 -5.65 11.11
CA THR A 133 12.42 -5.40 10.39
C THR A 133 12.94 -4.00 10.71
N ASN A 134 14.24 -3.90 11.07
CA ASN A 134 14.87 -2.59 11.29
C ASN A 134 15.05 -1.86 9.95
N ILE A 135 14.46 -0.66 9.86
CA ILE A 135 14.52 0.22 8.68
C ILE A 135 14.94 1.65 9.07
N GLU A 136 15.60 1.86 10.22
CA GLU A 136 15.96 3.20 10.70
C GLU A 136 16.77 4.00 9.67
N GLU A 137 17.71 3.33 9.00
CA GLU A 137 18.59 3.95 7.98
C GLU A 137 17.98 4.01 6.58
N TYR A 138 16.78 3.44 6.39
CA TYR A 138 16.15 3.33 5.08
C TYR A 138 14.85 4.12 5.00
N GLU A 139 14.55 4.65 3.82
CA GLU A 139 13.25 5.27 3.53
C GLU A 139 12.15 4.22 3.54
N TYR A 140 12.45 3.04 3.01
CA TYR A 140 11.54 1.90 3.03
C TYR A 140 12.26 0.57 2.85
N ALA A 141 11.54 -0.50 3.16
CA ALA A 141 11.92 -1.86 2.76
C ALA A 141 10.88 -2.43 1.79
N ALA A 142 11.34 -3.17 0.77
CA ALA A 142 10.49 -3.77 -0.27
C ALA A 142 11.12 -5.04 -0.84
N VAL A 143 10.32 -5.85 -1.54
CA VAL A 143 10.79 -7.02 -2.27
C VAL A 143 11.00 -6.66 -3.74
N LYS A 144 11.98 -7.29 -4.38
CA LYS A 144 12.22 -7.13 -5.84
C LYS A 144 10.99 -7.49 -6.65
N GLU A 145 10.70 -6.71 -7.68
CA GLU A 145 9.69 -7.07 -8.66
C GLU A 145 10.19 -8.25 -9.53
N LYS A 146 9.32 -9.24 -9.74
CA LYS A 146 9.68 -10.53 -10.36
C LYS A 146 10.26 -10.42 -11.76
N TYR A 147 9.70 -9.55 -12.59
CA TYR A 147 10.10 -9.33 -13.99
C TYR A 147 10.94 -8.07 -14.16
N GLY A 148 10.54 -6.97 -13.55
CA GLY A 148 11.23 -5.69 -13.62
C GLY A 148 12.66 -5.75 -13.10
N SER A 149 12.92 -6.59 -12.09
CA SER A 149 14.30 -6.82 -11.61
C SER A 149 15.23 -7.46 -12.65
N LYS A 150 14.67 -8.08 -13.70
CA LYS A 150 15.42 -8.68 -14.80
C LYS A 150 15.56 -7.76 -16.02
N ILE A 151 14.57 -6.88 -16.23
CA ILE A 151 14.42 -6.10 -17.47
C ILE A 151 14.78 -4.63 -17.25
N ILE A 152 14.39 -4.04 -16.10
CA ILE A 152 14.56 -2.62 -15.81
C ILE A 152 15.87 -2.39 -15.05
N ARG A 153 15.98 -3.01 -13.86
CA ARG A 153 17.17 -2.89 -13.00
C ARG A 153 17.21 -4.01 -11.96
N PRO A 154 18.37 -4.61 -11.62
CA PRO A 154 18.45 -5.77 -10.71
C PRO A 154 17.89 -5.57 -9.30
N ASP A 155 17.77 -4.32 -8.85
CA ASP A 155 17.20 -3.90 -7.56
C ASP A 155 15.82 -3.23 -7.69
N TYR A 156 15.16 -3.36 -8.86
CA TYR A 156 13.81 -2.83 -9.07
C TYR A 156 12.81 -3.55 -8.16
N ILE A 157 11.97 -2.75 -7.48
CA ILE A 157 11.07 -3.24 -6.42
C ILE A 157 9.64 -3.39 -6.92
N ASN A 158 8.88 -4.25 -6.23
CA ASN A 158 7.43 -4.27 -6.34
C ASN A 158 6.82 -3.40 -5.24
N ALA A 159 6.05 -2.39 -5.61
CA ALA A 159 5.46 -1.42 -4.69
C ALA A 159 4.17 -1.90 -4.01
N GLY A 160 3.72 -3.14 -4.28
CA GLY A 160 2.52 -3.69 -3.64
C GLY A 160 2.70 -3.96 -2.14
N MET A 161 3.94 -4.13 -1.68
CA MET A 161 4.28 -4.19 -0.25
C MET A 161 5.46 -3.26 0.02
N LEU A 162 5.25 -2.28 0.91
CA LEU A 162 6.27 -1.32 1.34
C LEU A 162 6.23 -1.16 2.86
N LEU A 163 7.32 -1.47 3.53
CA LEU A 163 7.49 -1.09 4.94
C LEU A 163 8.14 0.28 4.97
N LEU A 164 7.38 1.31 5.32
CA LEU A 164 7.75 2.73 5.23
C LEU A 164 8.29 3.26 6.57
N ASN A 165 9.40 4.00 6.52
CA ASN A 165 9.91 4.84 7.59
C ASN A 165 9.52 6.29 7.28
N LEU A 166 8.41 6.78 7.81
CA LEU A 166 7.88 8.11 7.47
C LEU A 166 8.78 9.25 7.96
N ASN A 167 9.56 9.05 9.02
CA ASN A 167 10.53 10.04 9.47
C ASN A 167 11.65 10.20 8.43
N LYS A 168 12.23 9.09 7.98
CA LYS A 168 13.29 9.12 6.96
C LYS A 168 12.76 9.61 5.60
N ILE A 169 11.55 9.21 5.24
CA ILE A 169 10.88 9.68 4.01
C ILE A 169 10.68 11.21 4.02
N LYS A 170 10.27 11.79 5.15
CA LYS A 170 10.12 13.25 5.30
C LYS A 170 11.47 13.96 5.27
N GLU A 171 12.50 13.40 5.94
CA GLU A 171 13.85 13.94 5.92
C GLU A 171 14.43 14.02 4.50
N THR A 172 14.29 12.97 3.71
CA THR A 172 14.85 12.90 2.35
C THR A 172 13.95 13.52 1.28
N GLY A 173 12.66 13.75 1.58
CA GLY A 173 11.67 14.21 0.60
C GLY A 173 11.30 13.16 -0.44
N LEU A 174 11.42 11.86 -0.14
CA LEU A 174 11.16 10.78 -1.11
C LEU A 174 9.80 10.93 -1.79
N LEU A 175 8.70 10.99 -1.00
CA LEU A 175 7.36 11.00 -1.58
C LEU A 175 7.03 12.34 -2.26
N GLU A 176 7.59 13.45 -1.82
CA GLU A 176 7.51 14.74 -2.52
C GLU A 176 8.15 14.65 -3.91
N LYS A 177 9.38 14.08 -4.01
CA LYS A 177 10.05 13.84 -5.27
C LYS A 177 9.27 12.90 -6.18
N ALA A 178 8.69 11.83 -5.61
CA ALA A 178 7.85 10.89 -6.34
C ALA A 178 6.60 11.58 -6.92
N ARG A 179 5.89 12.40 -6.13
CA ARG A 179 4.75 13.21 -6.61
C ARG A 179 5.18 14.19 -7.71
N ALA A 180 6.32 14.85 -7.55
CA ALA A 180 6.85 15.74 -8.58
C ALA A 180 7.17 15.01 -9.89
N LEU A 181 7.68 13.78 -9.80
CA LEU A 181 7.95 12.94 -10.98
C LEU A 181 6.67 12.54 -11.70
N ILE A 182 5.62 12.13 -10.97
CA ILE A 182 4.28 11.83 -11.51
C ILE A 182 3.67 13.04 -12.23
N LYS A 183 3.84 14.25 -11.69
CA LYS A 183 3.34 15.48 -12.35
C LYS A 183 4.05 15.76 -13.66
N LYS A 184 5.34 15.50 -13.75
CA LYS A 184 6.17 15.85 -14.90
C LYS A 184 5.98 14.92 -16.11
N ARG A 185 5.83 13.61 -15.88
CA ARG A 185 5.80 12.60 -16.95
C ARG A 185 4.86 11.43 -16.68
N LYS A 186 4.42 10.80 -17.75
CA LYS A 186 3.71 9.53 -17.67
C LYS A 186 4.73 8.42 -17.42
N LEU A 187 4.51 7.64 -16.37
CA LEU A 187 5.37 6.52 -15.98
C LEU A 187 4.66 5.20 -16.29
N PRO A 188 5.36 4.19 -16.86
CA PRO A 188 4.76 2.88 -17.18
C PRO A 188 4.12 2.19 -15.97
N PHE A 189 4.81 2.21 -14.84
CA PHE A 189 4.33 1.61 -13.57
C PHE A 189 4.01 2.67 -12.51
N ALA A 190 3.58 3.86 -12.97
CA ALA A 190 3.06 4.95 -12.15
C ALA A 190 3.83 5.16 -10.81
N ASP A 191 3.17 4.88 -9.68
CA ASP A 191 3.70 5.06 -8.33
C ASP A 191 4.93 4.18 -8.03
N GLN A 192 4.99 2.95 -8.55
CA GLN A 192 6.13 2.05 -8.38
C GLN A 192 7.41 2.66 -8.99
N ASP A 193 7.32 3.15 -10.23
CA ASP A 193 8.42 3.86 -10.89
C ASP A 193 8.79 5.13 -10.12
N ALA A 194 7.77 5.91 -9.72
CA ALA A 194 8.00 7.17 -9.02
C ALA A 194 8.75 6.97 -7.70
N ILE A 195 8.37 6.00 -6.89
CA ILE A 195 9.06 5.64 -5.64
C ILE A 195 10.47 5.14 -5.94
N PHE A 196 10.60 4.21 -6.89
CA PHE A 196 11.89 3.59 -7.21
C PHE A 196 12.93 4.59 -7.72
N TRP A 197 12.55 5.50 -8.63
CA TRP A 197 13.47 6.47 -9.20
C TRP A 197 13.74 7.69 -8.31
N SER A 198 12.95 7.88 -7.25
CA SER A 198 13.11 8.98 -6.30
C SER A 198 13.87 8.60 -5.03
N THR A 199 14.01 7.29 -4.74
CA THR A 199 14.65 6.82 -3.51
C THR A 199 16.14 7.06 -3.46
N THR A 200 16.64 7.34 -2.26
CA THR A 200 18.07 7.44 -1.95
C THR A 200 18.57 6.25 -1.11
N SER A 201 17.67 5.62 -0.33
CA SER A 201 18.00 4.48 0.50
C SER A 201 16.83 3.51 0.64
N LYS A 202 17.03 2.24 0.29
CA LYS A 202 16.03 1.19 0.44
C LYS A 202 16.64 -0.12 0.92
N LEU A 203 15.89 -0.88 1.70
CA LEU A 203 16.25 -2.23 2.11
C LEU A 203 15.55 -3.24 1.22
N LEU A 204 16.31 -4.14 0.60
CA LEU A 204 15.72 -5.25 -0.18
C LEU A 204 15.44 -6.43 0.75
N LEU A 205 14.17 -6.83 0.80
CA LEU A 205 13.69 -7.93 1.61
C LEU A 205 13.65 -9.25 0.83
N PRO A 206 13.68 -10.39 1.55
CA PRO A 206 13.42 -11.71 0.96
C PRO A 206 12.04 -11.79 0.32
N ARG A 207 11.93 -12.55 -0.81
CA ARG A 207 10.67 -12.75 -1.55
C ARG A 207 9.49 -13.24 -0.69
N LYS A 208 9.75 -13.93 0.41
CA LYS A 208 8.70 -14.48 1.30
C LYS A 208 7.73 -13.44 1.80
N PHE A 209 8.13 -12.16 1.85
CA PHE A 209 7.31 -11.04 2.30
C PHE A 209 6.44 -10.42 1.19
N ASN A 210 6.70 -10.79 -0.07
CA ASN A 210 5.86 -10.39 -1.22
C ASN A 210 6.01 -11.47 -2.29
N GLU A 211 5.40 -12.64 -2.06
CA GLU A 211 5.47 -13.78 -2.96
C GLU A 211 4.57 -13.57 -4.19
N GLN A 212 5.18 -13.19 -5.31
CA GLN A 212 4.51 -12.88 -6.58
C GLN A 212 4.35 -14.12 -7.48
N ALA A 213 4.71 -15.32 -6.99
CA ALA A 213 4.51 -16.54 -7.74
C ALA A 213 3.05 -17.00 -7.72
N SER A 214 2.67 -17.83 -8.72
CA SER A 214 1.31 -18.39 -8.81
C SER A 214 1.02 -19.43 -7.73
N PHE A 215 2.03 -19.88 -7.00
CA PHE A 215 1.92 -20.86 -5.91
C PHE A 215 2.62 -20.34 -4.66
N ARG A 216 2.06 -20.71 -3.52
CA ARG A 216 2.64 -20.41 -2.22
C ARG A 216 3.78 -21.41 -1.93
N ARG A 217 4.93 -20.90 -1.46
CA ARG A 217 6.03 -21.70 -0.93
C ARG A 217 5.89 -21.89 0.58
N GLN A 218 6.60 -22.86 1.13
CA GLN A 218 6.52 -23.18 2.56
C GLN A 218 6.95 -22.01 3.46
N ASP A 219 7.91 -21.20 3.04
CA ASP A 219 8.41 -20.02 3.77
C ASP A 219 7.61 -18.74 3.51
N THR A 220 6.64 -18.72 2.61
CA THR A 220 5.84 -17.53 2.26
C THR A 220 5.13 -16.96 3.47
N VAL A 221 5.31 -15.66 3.72
CA VAL A 221 4.63 -14.87 4.75
C VAL A 221 3.44 -14.13 4.14
N ILE A 222 3.64 -13.44 3.01
CA ILE A 222 2.59 -12.74 2.28
C ILE A 222 2.55 -13.24 0.83
N CYS A 223 1.36 -13.66 0.38
CA CYS A 223 1.06 -13.94 -1.02
C CYS A 223 0.54 -12.67 -1.69
N HIS A 224 1.07 -12.33 -2.86
CA HIS A 224 0.60 -11.22 -3.69
C HIS A 224 0.06 -11.77 -5.00
N PHE A 225 -1.23 -11.61 -5.24
CA PHE A 225 -1.92 -12.19 -6.39
C PHE A 225 -1.71 -11.41 -7.69
N CYS A 226 -1.21 -10.18 -7.63
CA CYS A 226 -0.90 -9.35 -8.79
C CYS A 226 -2.08 -9.27 -9.78
N LYS A 227 -3.27 -8.88 -9.30
CA LYS A 227 -4.54 -8.80 -10.03
C LYS A 227 -5.16 -10.14 -10.47
N ARG A 228 -4.57 -11.28 -10.17
CA ARG A 228 -5.13 -12.60 -10.55
C ARG A 228 -6.46 -12.94 -9.86
N LEU A 229 -6.78 -12.31 -8.74
CA LEU A 229 -8.08 -12.44 -8.07
C LEU A 229 -9.23 -11.77 -8.85
N MET A 230 -8.92 -10.86 -9.77
CA MET A 230 -9.92 -10.08 -10.53
C MET A 230 -10.41 -10.79 -11.80
N TYR A 231 -9.86 -11.95 -12.14
CA TYR A 231 -10.14 -12.69 -13.38
C TYR A 231 -10.77 -14.08 -13.16
N LYS A 232 -11.45 -14.26 -12.02
CA LYS A 232 -12.21 -15.51 -11.77
C LYS A 232 -13.68 -15.27 -11.64
#